data_633416ced4d2d02c0f27516921336295
#
_entry.id   633416ced4d2d02c0f27516921336295
#
_cell.length_a   1.000
_cell.length_b   1.000
_cell.length_c   1.000
_cell.angle_alpha   90.00
_cell.angle_beta   90.00
_cell.angle_gamma   90.00
#
_symmetry.space_group_name_H-M   'P 1'
#
loop_
_entity.id
_entity.type
_entity.pdbx_description
1 polymer ?
#
loop_
_entity_poly.entity_id
_entity_poly.type
_entity_poly.pdbx_seq_one_letter_code
_entity_poly.pdbx_strand_id
1 'polypeptide(L)'
;MIRIDEIYNNTFWPWIDQHTPGTRTFFCDPPGRSDPEALFNYGRDDIPETDFVFFHDQEPVHLDLHKSLFDDVKIRTEDLQYWGKPEDGARSKGVNGHVIVSEHGEYVEKLTDIYGWKSHYYFYHGWACKDWFRGYDKTFLIPRAADRAPTHTFMSPNRIVAGKRDHRVLFLYNVFRHGLDNNYISAPRVCPYENVDISQIALKYNNTYPDIEQVFLDAELPRLFAGEETQVMTSCWLGNYAEAQDSLVYVPTETVYFGRRLHITEKTFKAIALEMPFVLVAPVHSLEYMRSYGFKTFAGIFDESYDEETDDIRRVEKVAELLKQLNNLTVAERQQIHRACLPIVQHNYEHFYGTGLENILWTELMGMLNGLRS
;
A
#
# COMPACT_ATOMS: atom_id res chain seq x y z
N MET A 1 -19.16 -11.98 7.21
CA MET A 1 -17.82 -11.41 7.48
C MET A 1 -16.86 -12.21 6.62
N ILE A 2 -16.22 -11.55 5.67
CA ILE A 2 -15.42 -12.21 4.64
C ILE A 2 -13.98 -12.33 5.14
N ARG A 3 -13.38 -13.48 4.91
CA ARG A 3 -11.95 -13.72 5.12
C ARG A 3 -11.24 -13.74 3.78
N ILE A 4 -10.05 -13.18 3.71
CA ILE A 4 -9.28 -13.17 2.47
C ILE A 4 -9.02 -14.59 1.97
N ASP A 5 -8.73 -15.53 2.87
CA ASP A 5 -8.55 -16.95 2.55
C ASP A 5 -9.80 -17.56 1.89
N GLU A 6 -11.00 -17.13 2.31
CA GLU A 6 -12.26 -17.61 1.73
C GLU A 6 -12.44 -17.12 0.29
N ILE A 7 -11.96 -15.93 -0.03
CA ILE A 7 -11.94 -15.41 -1.41
C ILE A 7 -11.11 -16.35 -2.30
N TYR A 8 -9.92 -16.71 -1.86
CA TYR A 8 -9.08 -17.63 -2.62
C TYR A 8 -9.69 -19.03 -2.70
N ASN A 9 -10.06 -19.61 -1.56
CA ASN A 9 -10.51 -21.01 -1.49
C ASN A 9 -11.89 -21.23 -2.11
N ASN A 10 -12.82 -20.26 -1.99
CA ASN A 10 -14.19 -20.43 -2.42
C ASN A 10 -14.50 -19.76 -3.77
N THR A 11 -13.59 -18.87 -4.26
CA THR A 11 -13.82 -18.13 -5.49
C THR A 11 -12.71 -18.36 -6.50
N PHE A 12 -11.47 -18.03 -6.19
CA PHE A 12 -10.37 -18.12 -7.16
C PHE A 12 -10.06 -19.57 -7.56
N TRP A 13 -9.83 -20.47 -6.59
CA TRP A 13 -9.46 -21.85 -6.90
C TRP A 13 -10.53 -22.60 -7.64
N PRO A 14 -11.81 -22.63 -7.19
CA PRO A 14 -12.86 -23.30 -7.93
C PRO A 14 -13.04 -22.72 -9.32
N TRP A 15 -12.87 -21.41 -9.48
CA TRP A 15 -12.99 -20.78 -10.78
C TRP A 15 -11.87 -21.20 -11.74
N ILE A 16 -10.61 -21.20 -11.28
CA ILE A 16 -9.45 -21.62 -12.06
C ILE A 16 -9.58 -23.08 -12.45
N ASP A 17 -9.88 -23.96 -11.50
CA ASP A 17 -10.04 -25.40 -11.74
C ASP A 17 -11.16 -25.70 -12.76
N GLN A 18 -12.23 -24.94 -12.72
CA GLN A 18 -13.36 -25.13 -13.64
C GLN A 18 -13.11 -24.58 -15.05
N HIS A 19 -12.44 -23.42 -15.17
CA HIS A 19 -12.40 -22.67 -16.42
C HIS A 19 -11.05 -22.72 -17.13
N THR A 20 -10.00 -23.07 -16.42
CA THR A 20 -8.62 -23.15 -16.94
C THR A 20 -7.96 -24.48 -16.55
N PRO A 21 -8.58 -25.63 -16.89
CA PRO A 21 -8.03 -26.92 -16.51
C PRO A 21 -6.64 -27.11 -17.12
N GLY A 22 -5.67 -27.53 -16.31
CA GLY A 22 -4.27 -27.66 -16.71
C GLY A 22 -3.45 -26.38 -16.61
N THR A 23 -4.07 -25.23 -16.30
CA THR A 23 -3.36 -24.00 -16.03
C THR A 23 -2.65 -24.08 -14.69
N ARG A 24 -1.42 -23.62 -14.67
CA ARG A 24 -0.64 -23.59 -13.44
C ARG A 24 -0.75 -22.27 -12.74
N THR A 25 -0.65 -22.29 -11.42
CA THR A 25 -0.85 -21.11 -10.59
C THR A 25 0.40 -20.83 -9.77
N PHE A 26 0.82 -19.56 -9.78
CA PHE A 26 1.96 -19.07 -9.03
C PHE A 26 1.54 -17.94 -8.10
N PHE A 27 2.30 -17.73 -7.04
CA PHE A 27 2.05 -16.64 -6.08
C PHE A 27 3.34 -15.93 -5.72
N CYS A 28 3.23 -14.62 -5.56
CA CYS A 28 4.16 -13.81 -4.79
C CYS A 28 3.50 -13.55 -3.43
N ASP A 29 4.11 -14.02 -2.35
CA ASP A 29 3.58 -13.90 -0.98
C ASP A 29 2.12 -14.39 -0.82
N PRO A 30 1.87 -15.72 -0.96
CA PRO A 30 0.51 -16.24 -0.97
C PRO A 30 -0.21 -16.03 0.35
N PRO A 31 -1.45 -15.52 0.35
CA PRO A 31 -2.23 -15.45 1.56
C PRO A 31 -2.71 -16.83 1.97
N GLY A 32 -2.42 -17.18 3.23
CA GLY A 32 -3.15 -18.22 3.97
C GLY A 32 -3.11 -19.64 3.46
N ARG A 33 -2.30 -20.01 2.47
CA ARG A 33 -2.13 -21.41 2.09
C ARG A 33 -1.14 -22.09 3.02
N SER A 34 -1.65 -23.07 3.76
CA SER A 34 -0.86 -23.91 4.65
C SER A 34 -0.01 -24.97 3.94
N ASP A 35 -0.09 -25.08 2.63
CA ASP A 35 0.65 -26.04 1.83
C ASP A 35 1.61 -25.37 0.85
N PRO A 36 2.84 -25.08 1.27
CA PRO A 36 3.87 -24.52 0.40
C PRO A 36 4.26 -25.45 -0.75
N GLU A 37 4.06 -26.76 -0.62
CA GLU A 37 4.42 -27.72 -1.67
C GLU A 37 3.46 -27.69 -2.85
N ALA A 38 2.20 -27.31 -2.63
CA ALA A 38 1.24 -27.13 -3.71
C ALA A 38 1.56 -25.92 -4.61
N LEU A 39 2.43 -25.02 -4.14
CA LEU A 39 2.72 -23.77 -4.82
C LEU A 39 3.85 -23.88 -5.85
N PHE A 40 4.82 -24.79 -5.71
CA PHE A 40 6.06 -24.65 -6.45
C PHE A 40 6.84 -25.94 -6.73
N ASN A 41 6.18 -27.07 -6.91
CA ASN A 41 6.86 -28.23 -7.44
C ASN A 41 6.94 -28.18 -8.99
N TYR A 42 7.81 -27.27 -9.49
CA TYR A 42 8.09 -27.20 -10.91
C TYR A 42 9.38 -27.90 -11.25
N GLY A 43 9.26 -28.91 -12.11
CA GLY A 43 10.37 -29.30 -12.94
C GLY A 43 10.66 -28.19 -13.96
N ARG A 44 11.94 -27.96 -14.24
CA ARG A 44 12.47 -27.01 -15.21
C ARG A 44 11.80 -27.08 -16.60
N ASP A 45 11.35 -28.27 -16.98
CA ASP A 45 10.83 -28.59 -18.32
C ASP A 45 9.33 -28.32 -18.46
N ASP A 46 8.63 -28.04 -17.35
CA ASP A 46 7.16 -27.96 -17.35
C ASP A 46 6.59 -26.56 -17.64
N ILE A 47 7.36 -25.52 -17.35
CA ILE A 47 6.90 -24.13 -17.41
C ILE A 47 6.65 -23.64 -18.85
N PRO A 48 7.47 -23.97 -19.87
CA PRO A 48 7.31 -23.44 -21.22
C PRO A 48 6.10 -23.94 -22.01
N GLU A 49 5.40 -24.94 -21.51
CA GLU A 49 4.40 -25.67 -22.31
C GLU A 49 2.95 -25.51 -21.81
N THR A 50 2.75 -24.81 -20.69
CA THR A 50 1.43 -24.69 -20.10
C THR A 50 1.04 -23.24 -19.84
N ASP A 51 -0.23 -22.90 -20.05
CA ASP A 51 -0.80 -21.64 -19.62
C ASP A 51 -0.69 -21.48 -18.10
N PHE A 52 -0.56 -20.25 -17.62
CA PHE A 52 -0.40 -19.99 -16.19
C PHE A 52 -1.14 -18.72 -15.73
N VAL A 53 -1.48 -18.72 -14.46
CA VAL A 53 -2.00 -17.55 -13.72
C VAL A 53 -1.03 -17.23 -12.59
N PHE A 54 -0.48 -16.02 -12.60
CA PHE A 54 0.41 -15.53 -11.57
C PHE A 54 -0.30 -14.50 -10.69
N PHE A 55 -0.39 -14.78 -9.39
CA PHE A 55 -0.93 -13.85 -8.40
C PHE A 55 0.19 -12.98 -7.86
N HIS A 56 0.17 -11.70 -8.20
CA HIS A 56 1.07 -10.68 -7.68
C HIS A 56 0.22 -9.51 -7.15
N ASP A 57 -0.64 -9.81 -6.22
CA ASP A 57 -1.72 -8.93 -5.78
C ASP A 57 -1.52 -8.32 -4.40
N GLN A 58 -0.64 -8.86 -3.56
CA GLN A 58 -0.35 -8.30 -2.25
C GLN A 58 0.70 -7.18 -2.31
N GLU A 59 1.74 -7.38 -3.10
CA GLU A 59 2.89 -6.49 -3.21
C GLU A 59 2.83 -5.66 -4.51
N PRO A 60 3.49 -4.49 -4.52
CA PRO A 60 3.61 -3.67 -5.73
C PRO A 60 4.35 -4.41 -6.85
N VAL A 61 3.90 -4.18 -8.07
CA VAL A 61 4.51 -4.79 -9.27
C VAL A 61 5.99 -4.40 -9.40
N HIS A 62 6.81 -5.37 -9.79
CA HIS A 62 8.21 -5.19 -10.14
C HIS A 62 8.40 -5.29 -11.65
N LEU A 63 9.26 -4.44 -12.23
CA LEU A 63 9.56 -4.52 -13.66
C LEU A 63 10.34 -5.77 -14.04
N ASP A 64 11.09 -6.32 -13.12
CA ASP A 64 11.76 -7.62 -13.23
C ASP A 64 10.92 -8.75 -12.58
N LEU A 65 9.62 -8.76 -12.90
CA LEU A 65 8.67 -9.70 -12.33
C LEU A 65 9.09 -11.16 -12.57
N HIS A 66 9.68 -11.44 -13.74
CA HIS A 66 10.23 -12.76 -14.03
C HIS A 66 11.29 -13.19 -13.03
N LYS A 67 12.15 -12.26 -12.59
CA LYS A 67 13.16 -12.55 -11.57
C LYS A 67 12.49 -12.84 -10.22
N SER A 68 11.53 -12.01 -9.81
CA SER A 68 10.74 -12.27 -8.60
C SER A 68 10.05 -13.63 -8.69
N LEU A 69 9.37 -13.90 -9.79
CA LEU A 69 8.72 -15.18 -10.03
C LEU A 69 9.69 -16.36 -9.86
N PHE A 70 10.86 -16.27 -10.46
CA PHE A 70 11.83 -17.36 -10.45
C PHE A 70 12.63 -17.45 -9.14
N ASP A 71 12.87 -16.33 -8.48
CA ASP A 71 13.47 -16.32 -7.13
C ASP A 71 12.50 -17.00 -6.14
N ASP A 72 11.22 -16.70 -6.21
CA ASP A 72 10.19 -17.28 -5.35
C ASP A 72 9.98 -18.78 -5.62
N VAL A 73 10.06 -19.22 -6.86
CA VAL A 73 9.97 -20.64 -7.25
C VAL A 73 11.31 -21.37 -7.25
N LYS A 74 12.38 -20.73 -6.80
CA LYS A 74 13.74 -21.29 -6.74
C LYS A 74 14.27 -21.82 -8.09
N ILE A 75 13.87 -21.20 -9.20
CA ILE A 75 14.37 -21.54 -10.53
C ILE A 75 15.67 -20.76 -10.77
N ARG A 76 16.66 -21.39 -11.38
CA ARG A 76 17.97 -20.79 -11.62
C ARG A 76 17.90 -19.71 -12.71
N THR A 77 18.68 -18.63 -12.53
CA THR A 77 18.79 -17.51 -13.48
C THR A 77 19.22 -17.93 -14.89
N GLU A 78 19.91 -19.05 -15.03
CA GLU A 78 20.32 -19.61 -16.34
C GLU A 78 19.11 -19.99 -17.21
N ASP A 79 18.00 -20.28 -16.57
CA ASP A 79 16.75 -20.68 -17.23
C ASP A 79 15.91 -19.46 -17.66
N LEU A 80 16.24 -18.27 -17.15
CA LEU A 80 15.57 -17.01 -17.48
C LEU A 80 15.78 -16.57 -18.94
N GLN A 81 16.88 -16.99 -19.57
CA GLN A 81 17.13 -16.74 -21.01
C GLN A 81 16.03 -17.33 -21.89
N TYR A 82 15.31 -18.31 -21.38
CA TYR A 82 14.23 -18.97 -22.12
C TYR A 82 12.93 -18.18 -22.13
N TRP A 83 12.72 -17.31 -21.11
CA TRP A 83 11.46 -16.59 -20.89
C TRP A 83 11.52 -15.11 -21.25
N GLY A 84 12.70 -14.54 -21.20
CA GLY A 84 12.82 -13.12 -20.93
C GLY A 84 13.12 -12.23 -22.12
N LYS A 85 13.30 -12.76 -23.33
CA LYS A 85 13.57 -11.90 -24.49
C LYS A 85 12.44 -11.98 -25.50
N PRO A 86 11.75 -10.84 -25.74
CA PRO A 86 10.79 -10.75 -26.85
C PRO A 86 11.37 -11.17 -28.19
N GLU A 87 12.71 -11.07 -28.33
CA GLU A 87 13.49 -11.40 -29.53
C GLU A 87 13.59 -12.89 -29.78
N ASP A 88 13.48 -13.74 -28.76
CA ASP A 88 13.72 -15.19 -28.88
C ASP A 88 12.44 -16.00 -29.14
N GLY A 89 11.32 -15.37 -29.44
CA GLY A 89 10.11 -16.08 -29.88
C GLY A 89 9.47 -17.00 -28.82
N ALA A 90 9.80 -16.86 -27.55
CA ALA A 90 9.17 -17.63 -26.46
C ALA A 90 7.63 -17.40 -26.40
N ARG A 91 7.15 -16.25 -26.92
CA ARG A 91 5.73 -16.03 -27.26
C ARG A 91 5.21 -17.03 -28.30
N SER A 92 6.10 -17.68 -29.04
CA SER A 92 5.73 -18.53 -30.19
C SER A 92 5.19 -19.91 -29.82
N LYS A 93 5.21 -20.28 -28.53
CA LYS A 93 4.71 -21.59 -28.09
C LYS A 93 3.22 -21.61 -27.72
N GLY A 94 2.52 -20.47 -27.88
CA GLY A 94 1.07 -20.40 -27.59
C GLY A 94 0.71 -20.46 -26.10
N VAL A 95 1.66 -20.22 -25.22
CA VAL A 95 1.43 -20.15 -23.78
C VAL A 95 0.77 -18.83 -23.43
N ASN A 96 -0.37 -18.88 -22.75
CA ASN A 96 -1.06 -17.70 -22.25
C ASN A 96 -0.64 -17.44 -20.80
N GLY A 97 0.00 -16.31 -20.56
CA GLY A 97 0.33 -15.85 -19.22
C GLY A 97 -0.68 -14.81 -18.75
N HIS A 98 -1.26 -15.04 -17.59
CA HIS A 98 -2.14 -14.09 -16.91
C HIS A 98 -1.49 -13.68 -15.60
N VAL A 99 -1.51 -12.38 -15.29
CA VAL A 99 -1.07 -11.87 -14.00
C VAL A 99 -2.20 -11.14 -13.32
N ILE A 100 -2.50 -11.52 -12.10
CA ILE A 100 -3.46 -10.84 -11.24
C ILE A 100 -2.70 -9.86 -10.35
N VAL A 101 -3.07 -8.60 -10.40
CA VAL A 101 -2.39 -7.49 -9.73
C VAL A 101 -3.38 -6.65 -8.93
N SER A 102 -2.88 -5.95 -7.91
CA SER A 102 -3.63 -4.95 -7.14
C SER A 102 -3.01 -3.56 -7.29
N GLU A 103 -2.44 -3.29 -8.44
CA GLU A 103 -1.83 -2.02 -8.81
C GLU A 103 -2.33 -1.59 -10.19
N HIS A 104 -2.59 -0.30 -10.34
CA HIS A 104 -2.79 0.34 -11.63
C HIS A 104 -1.58 1.21 -11.98
N GLY A 105 -1.27 1.32 -13.26
CA GLY A 105 -0.32 2.29 -13.78
C GLY A 105 0.79 1.69 -14.62
N GLU A 106 1.83 2.49 -14.80
CA GLU A 106 2.87 2.27 -15.80
C GLU A 106 3.64 0.95 -15.66
N TYR A 107 3.74 0.40 -14.44
CA TYR A 107 4.47 -0.86 -14.27
C TYR A 107 3.65 -2.06 -14.73
N VAL A 108 2.32 -2.02 -14.52
CA VAL A 108 1.41 -3.04 -15.05
C VAL A 108 1.36 -2.98 -16.58
N GLU A 109 1.31 -1.76 -17.15
CA GLU A 109 1.39 -1.54 -18.60
C GLU A 109 2.68 -2.13 -19.18
N LYS A 110 3.83 -1.83 -18.54
CA LYS A 110 5.14 -2.36 -18.96
C LYS A 110 5.25 -3.90 -18.84
N LEU A 111 4.58 -4.52 -17.86
CA LEU A 111 4.53 -5.98 -17.78
C LEU A 111 3.88 -6.59 -19.02
N THR A 112 2.75 -6.03 -19.44
CA THR A 112 2.08 -6.48 -20.67
C THR A 112 2.97 -6.32 -21.89
N ASP A 113 3.66 -5.18 -22.00
CA ASP A 113 4.55 -4.89 -23.12
C ASP A 113 5.80 -5.78 -23.13
N ILE A 114 6.44 -5.99 -21.99
CA ILE A 114 7.69 -6.75 -21.87
C ILE A 114 7.45 -8.25 -22.04
N TYR A 115 6.47 -8.79 -21.32
CA TYR A 115 6.25 -10.25 -21.25
C TYR A 115 5.10 -10.73 -22.12
N GLY A 116 4.25 -9.83 -22.63
CA GLY A 116 3.06 -10.19 -23.38
C GLY A 116 1.98 -10.88 -22.54
N TRP A 117 2.05 -10.75 -21.21
CA TRP A 117 1.06 -11.31 -20.32
C TRP A 117 -0.17 -10.42 -20.25
N LYS A 118 -1.33 -11.02 -20.04
CA LYS A 118 -2.57 -10.28 -19.79
C LYS A 118 -2.64 -9.94 -18.30
N SER A 119 -2.77 -8.67 -17.98
CA SER A 119 -2.95 -8.22 -16.59
C SER A 119 -4.43 -8.14 -16.24
N HIS A 120 -4.74 -8.56 -15.02
CA HIS A 120 -6.08 -8.56 -14.46
C HIS A 120 -6.03 -7.91 -13.09
N TYR A 121 -6.82 -6.88 -12.90
CA TYR A 121 -6.81 -6.10 -11.67
C TYR A 121 -7.91 -6.57 -10.72
N TYR A 122 -7.54 -6.66 -9.43
CA TYR A 122 -8.50 -6.79 -8.35
C TYR A 122 -7.93 -6.13 -7.07
N PHE A 123 -8.77 -5.44 -6.32
CA PHE A 123 -8.31 -4.67 -5.18
C PHE A 123 -8.07 -5.57 -3.94
N TYR A 124 -6.92 -6.24 -3.89
CA TYR A 124 -6.52 -7.13 -2.80
C TYR A 124 -6.65 -6.47 -1.42
N HIS A 125 -6.04 -5.28 -1.24
CA HIS A 125 -6.05 -4.62 0.07
C HIS A 125 -7.43 -4.17 0.53
N GLY A 126 -8.36 -3.92 -0.37
CA GLY A 126 -9.76 -3.70 -0.04
C GLY A 126 -10.37 -4.90 0.69
N TRP A 127 -10.10 -6.11 0.19
CA TRP A 127 -10.52 -7.35 0.81
C TRP A 127 -9.73 -7.69 2.07
N ALA A 128 -8.42 -7.65 1.99
CA ALA A 128 -7.54 -8.01 3.09
C ALA A 128 -7.78 -7.15 4.33
N CYS A 129 -7.99 -5.84 4.16
CA CYS A 129 -8.26 -4.95 5.28
C CYS A 129 -9.62 -5.20 5.94
N LYS A 130 -10.65 -5.61 5.18
CA LYS A 130 -11.93 -6.04 5.76
C LYS A 130 -11.76 -7.27 6.66
N ASP A 131 -10.86 -8.17 6.31
CA ASP A 131 -10.49 -9.31 7.15
C ASP A 131 -9.62 -8.90 8.35
N TRP A 132 -8.53 -8.21 8.09
CA TRP A 132 -7.55 -7.87 9.13
C TRP A 132 -8.13 -6.98 10.22
N PHE A 133 -9.00 -6.03 9.84
CA PHE A 133 -9.61 -5.09 10.79
C PHE A 133 -11.03 -5.46 11.23
N ARG A 134 -11.47 -6.69 10.99
CA ARG A 134 -12.84 -7.15 11.25
C ARG A 134 -13.31 -7.07 12.70
N GLY A 135 -12.42 -7.13 13.65
CA GLY A 135 -12.76 -7.08 15.08
C GLY A 135 -12.89 -5.68 15.65
N TYR A 136 -12.62 -4.65 14.86
CA TYR A 136 -12.50 -3.28 15.35
C TYR A 136 -13.77 -2.43 15.13
N ASP A 137 -14.81 -3.01 14.56
CA ASP A 137 -16.06 -2.32 14.27
C ASP A 137 -16.92 -2.06 15.54
N LYS A 138 -17.02 -3.03 16.43
CA LYS A 138 -17.93 -2.96 17.62
C LYS A 138 -17.36 -3.61 18.86
N THR A 139 -16.37 -4.45 18.74
CA THR A 139 -15.87 -5.30 19.83
C THR A 139 -14.74 -4.66 20.61
N PHE A 140 -14.06 -3.68 20.03
CA PHE A 140 -13.00 -2.94 20.71
C PHE A 140 -13.55 -1.59 21.20
N LEU A 141 -13.21 -1.25 22.44
CA LEU A 141 -13.48 0.06 23.03
C LEU A 141 -12.49 1.10 22.49
N ILE A 142 -12.54 1.34 21.17
CA ILE A 142 -11.86 2.48 20.58
C ILE A 142 -12.80 3.67 20.76
N PRO A 143 -12.37 4.77 21.38
CA PRO A 143 -13.17 5.98 21.44
C PRO A 143 -13.57 6.41 20.03
N ARG A 144 -14.87 6.62 19.86
CA ARG A 144 -15.42 7.09 18.59
C ARG A 144 -14.84 8.46 18.24
N ALA A 145 -14.75 8.76 16.95
CA ALA A 145 -14.23 10.04 16.48
C ALA A 145 -14.96 11.24 17.15
N ALA A 146 -16.27 11.14 17.39
CA ALA A 146 -17.06 12.18 18.01
C ALA A 146 -16.62 12.52 19.46
N ASP A 147 -15.99 11.57 20.16
CA ASP A 147 -15.55 11.72 21.55
C ASP A 147 -14.11 12.24 21.67
N ARG A 148 -13.44 12.48 20.53
CA ARG A 148 -12.04 12.90 20.51
C ARG A 148 -11.90 14.42 20.58
N ALA A 149 -10.82 14.84 21.21
CA ALA A 149 -10.43 16.25 21.29
C ALA A 149 -8.91 16.38 20.99
N PRO A 150 -8.50 16.22 19.73
CA PRO A 150 -7.09 16.17 19.36
C PRO A 150 -6.33 17.42 19.77
N THR A 151 -5.17 17.23 20.39
CA THR A 151 -4.24 18.30 20.77
C THR A 151 -3.05 18.36 19.84
N HIS A 152 -2.67 17.24 19.22
CA HIS A 152 -1.62 17.14 18.20
C HIS A 152 -2.20 17.21 16.79
N THR A 153 -1.36 17.59 15.85
CA THR A 153 -1.77 17.76 14.45
C THR A 153 -1.87 16.44 13.74
N PHE A 154 -0.88 15.56 13.88
CA PHE A 154 -0.88 14.31 13.14
C PHE A 154 -0.12 13.19 13.85
N MET A 155 -0.42 11.96 13.38
CA MET A 155 0.41 10.80 13.59
C MET A 155 0.85 10.20 12.26
N SER A 156 2.09 9.69 12.19
CA SER A 156 2.64 9.07 10.99
C SER A 156 3.64 7.97 11.33
N PRO A 157 3.29 6.69 11.14
CA PRO A 157 4.21 5.58 11.32
C PRO A 157 5.10 5.36 10.09
N ASN A 158 6.45 5.37 10.27
CA ASN A 158 7.45 5.24 9.21
C ASN A 158 8.58 4.29 9.60
N ARG A 159 8.25 3.06 10.00
CA ARG A 159 9.23 2.11 10.52
C ARG A 159 10.26 1.64 9.48
N ILE A 160 9.87 1.50 8.20
CA ILE A 160 10.72 1.05 7.09
C ILE A 160 10.87 2.20 6.11
N VAL A 161 12.09 2.62 5.83
CA VAL A 161 12.37 3.85 5.06
C VAL A 161 13.31 3.64 3.86
N ALA A 162 13.83 2.43 3.65
CA ALA A 162 14.77 2.14 2.58
C ALA A 162 14.13 1.42 1.38
N GLY A 163 14.90 1.19 0.34
CA GLY A 163 14.49 0.52 -0.88
C GLY A 163 13.39 1.30 -1.60
N LYS A 164 12.30 0.65 -1.93
CA LYS A 164 11.14 1.26 -2.62
C LYS A 164 10.38 2.28 -1.77
N ARG A 165 10.71 2.39 -0.48
CA ARG A 165 10.05 3.25 0.51
C ARG A 165 10.88 4.48 0.87
N ASP A 166 11.90 4.81 0.10
CA ASP A 166 12.81 5.94 0.36
C ASP A 166 12.14 7.32 0.25
N HIS A 167 10.98 7.43 -0.40
CA HIS A 167 10.14 8.63 -0.34
C HIS A 167 9.74 9.01 1.09
N ARG A 168 9.73 8.05 2.03
CA ARG A 168 9.49 8.33 3.46
C ARG A 168 10.60 9.16 4.07
N VAL A 169 11.83 9.02 3.55
CA VAL A 169 12.94 9.89 3.93
C VAL A 169 12.67 11.33 3.50
N LEU A 170 12.13 11.55 2.29
CA LEU A 170 11.71 12.88 1.85
C LEU A 170 10.60 13.47 2.72
N PHE A 171 9.61 12.67 3.08
CA PHE A 171 8.55 13.10 3.98
C PHE A 171 9.11 13.47 5.36
N LEU A 172 9.90 12.59 5.97
CA LEU A 172 10.52 12.82 7.28
C LEU A 172 11.46 14.03 7.27
N TYR A 173 12.23 14.22 6.20
CA TYR A 173 13.06 15.41 6.03
C TYR A 173 12.22 16.69 6.13
N ASN A 174 11.12 16.76 5.39
CA ASN A 174 10.24 17.92 5.44
C ASN A 174 9.58 18.09 6.81
N VAL A 175 9.25 17.01 7.50
CA VAL A 175 8.73 17.05 8.87
C VAL A 175 9.77 17.68 9.82
N PHE A 176 11.02 17.20 9.82
CA PHE A 176 12.07 17.73 10.68
C PHE A 176 12.46 19.16 10.30
N ARG A 177 12.66 19.43 9.01
CA ARG A 177 13.00 20.76 8.50
C ARG A 177 11.98 21.84 8.88
N HIS A 178 10.71 21.47 8.93
CA HIS A 178 9.62 22.39 9.30
C HIS A 178 9.33 22.44 10.81
N GLY A 179 10.07 21.73 11.65
CA GLY A 179 9.85 21.69 13.09
C GLY A 179 8.49 21.06 13.46
N LEU A 180 8.06 20.02 12.71
CA LEU A 180 6.81 19.32 12.94
C LEU A 180 7.00 18.07 13.81
N ASP A 181 8.16 17.88 14.35
CA ASP A 181 8.58 16.70 15.11
C ASP A 181 8.04 16.65 16.54
N ASN A 182 7.26 17.65 16.95
CA ASN A 182 6.45 17.64 18.15
C ASN A 182 5.16 16.81 18.00
N ASN A 183 4.92 16.22 16.84
CA ASN A 183 3.79 15.32 16.54
C ASN A 183 4.18 13.86 16.74
N TYR A 184 3.22 12.94 16.63
CA TYR A 184 3.45 11.51 16.78
C TYR A 184 4.01 10.90 15.49
N ILE A 185 5.31 10.66 15.46
CA ILE A 185 6.02 10.18 14.28
C ILE A 185 6.89 8.99 14.68
N SER A 186 6.83 7.89 13.91
CA SER A 186 7.93 6.95 13.96
C SER A 186 8.92 7.19 12.82
N ALA A 187 10.20 7.10 13.14
CA ALA A 187 11.31 7.22 12.22
C ALA A 187 12.50 6.42 12.78
N PRO A 188 13.02 5.44 12.06
CA PRO A 188 14.16 4.66 12.53
C PRO A 188 15.45 5.44 12.34
N ARG A 189 16.46 5.23 13.19
CA ARG A 189 17.85 5.64 12.92
C ARG A 189 18.44 4.74 11.83
N VAL A 190 18.22 3.43 11.96
CA VAL A 190 18.67 2.41 11.02
C VAL A 190 17.45 1.68 10.47
N CYS A 191 17.31 1.60 9.15
CA CYS A 191 16.23 0.85 8.52
C CYS A 191 16.34 -0.63 8.88
N PRO A 192 15.30 -1.24 9.46
CA PRO A 192 15.41 -2.59 10.01
C PRO A 192 15.58 -3.70 8.96
N TYR A 193 15.23 -3.46 7.69
CA TYR A 193 15.39 -4.46 6.64
C TYR A 193 16.75 -4.40 5.95
N GLU A 194 17.17 -3.20 5.52
CA GLU A 194 18.43 -3.04 4.80
C GLU A 194 19.60 -2.78 5.73
N ASN A 195 19.37 -2.58 7.02
CA ASN A 195 20.39 -2.23 8.02
C ASN A 195 21.24 -1.02 7.60
N VAL A 196 20.62 0.00 7.03
CA VAL A 196 21.24 1.23 6.54
C VAL A 196 20.76 2.41 7.37
N ASP A 197 21.68 3.31 7.77
CA ASP A 197 21.33 4.54 8.48
C ASP A 197 20.51 5.46 7.58
N ILE A 198 19.47 6.09 8.16
CA ILE A 198 18.56 6.96 7.43
C ILE A 198 19.28 8.15 6.77
N SER A 199 20.34 8.67 7.38
CA SER A 199 21.15 9.74 6.79
C SER A 199 21.84 9.31 5.49
N GLN A 200 22.28 8.06 5.42
CA GLN A 200 22.86 7.50 4.20
C GLN A 200 21.83 7.32 3.09
N ILE A 201 20.61 6.89 3.43
CA ILE A 201 19.51 6.80 2.45
C ILE A 201 19.17 8.21 1.93
N ALA A 202 19.21 9.20 2.80
CA ALA A 202 18.93 10.60 2.49
C ALA A 202 19.88 11.19 1.44
N LEU A 203 21.14 10.75 1.39
CA LEU A 203 22.14 11.22 0.42
C LEU A 203 21.70 11.09 -1.04
N LYS A 204 20.80 10.16 -1.34
CA LYS A 204 20.17 10.06 -2.68
C LYS A 204 19.52 11.37 -3.13
N TYR A 205 19.07 12.19 -2.21
CA TYR A 205 18.35 13.44 -2.47
C TYR A 205 19.22 14.69 -2.22
N ASN A 206 20.52 14.53 -1.99
CA ASN A 206 21.41 15.64 -1.64
C ASN A 206 21.53 16.70 -2.75
N ASN A 207 21.33 16.33 -4.02
CA ASN A 207 21.31 17.31 -5.11
C ASN A 207 20.08 18.23 -5.05
N THR A 208 18.95 17.76 -4.52
CA THR A 208 17.72 18.55 -4.35
C THR A 208 17.73 19.30 -3.02
N TYR A 209 18.22 18.63 -1.97
CA TYR A 209 18.27 19.15 -0.60
C TYR A 209 19.67 18.99 -0.02
N PRO A 210 20.57 19.99 -0.19
CA PRO A 210 21.96 19.88 0.25
C PRO A 210 22.14 19.72 1.76
N ASP A 211 21.15 20.07 2.55
CA ASP A 211 21.15 19.97 4.02
C ASP A 211 20.49 18.69 4.55
N ILE A 212 20.00 17.79 3.66
CA ILE A 212 19.19 16.65 4.07
C ILE A 212 19.93 15.69 5.02
N GLU A 213 21.19 15.43 4.76
CA GLU A 213 22.01 14.58 5.63
C GLU A 213 22.13 15.19 7.02
N GLN A 214 22.45 16.49 7.10
CA GLN A 214 22.62 17.19 8.37
C GLN A 214 21.33 17.21 9.19
N VAL A 215 20.17 17.41 8.55
CA VAL A 215 18.87 17.35 9.23
C VAL A 215 18.65 16.00 9.91
N PHE A 216 19.06 14.89 9.28
CA PHE A 216 18.93 13.56 9.91
C PHE A 216 20.00 13.28 10.95
N LEU A 217 21.19 13.86 10.81
CA LEU A 217 22.23 13.76 11.85
C LEU A 217 21.82 14.49 13.14
N ASP A 218 21.18 15.65 12.99
CA ASP A 218 20.73 16.47 14.12
C ASP A 218 19.42 15.96 14.75
N ALA A 219 18.63 15.16 14.01
CA ALA A 219 17.36 14.62 14.51
C ALA A 219 17.56 13.62 15.64
N GLU A 220 16.75 13.74 16.70
CA GLU A 220 16.67 12.74 17.78
C GLU A 220 16.01 11.47 17.28
N LEU A 221 16.81 10.50 16.83
CA LEU A 221 16.37 9.21 16.30
C LEU A 221 17.02 8.05 17.07
N PRO A 222 16.39 6.86 17.18
CA PRO A 222 15.10 6.54 16.59
C PRO A 222 13.91 7.13 17.37
N ARG A 223 12.82 7.42 16.67
CA ARG A 223 11.48 7.66 17.21
C ARG A 223 10.62 6.48 16.83
N LEU A 224 10.07 5.78 17.80
CA LEU A 224 9.31 4.54 17.56
C LEU A 224 8.03 4.59 18.38
N PHE A 225 6.95 4.07 17.82
CA PHE A 225 5.75 3.77 18.59
C PHE A 225 5.97 2.52 19.45
N ALA A 226 5.19 2.38 20.50
CA ALA A 226 5.26 1.24 21.39
C ALA A 226 5.11 -0.08 20.62
N GLY A 227 6.07 -1.00 20.80
CA GLY A 227 6.10 -2.29 20.13
C GLY A 227 6.86 -2.33 18.79
N GLU A 228 7.17 -1.18 18.20
CA GLU A 228 7.95 -1.15 16.94
C GLU A 228 9.41 -1.60 17.12
N GLU A 229 9.92 -1.62 18.35
CA GLU A 229 11.27 -2.13 18.65
C GLU A 229 11.41 -3.61 18.36
N THR A 230 10.35 -4.37 18.60
CA THR A 230 10.35 -5.84 18.49
C THR A 230 9.57 -6.34 17.29
N GLN A 231 8.65 -5.54 16.74
CA GLN A 231 7.78 -5.93 15.67
C GLN A 231 7.90 -4.97 14.48
N VAL A 232 8.62 -5.41 13.46
CA VAL A 232 8.90 -4.58 12.27
C VAL A 232 7.67 -4.41 11.39
N MET A 233 6.83 -5.45 11.30
CA MET A 233 5.62 -5.47 10.48
C MET A 233 4.36 -5.52 11.34
N THR A 234 3.52 -4.50 11.21
CA THR A 234 2.22 -4.41 11.89
C THR A 234 1.06 -4.25 10.91
N SER A 235 1.22 -4.79 9.69
CA SER A 235 0.28 -4.57 8.58
C SER A 235 -1.15 -4.97 8.94
N CYS A 236 -1.32 -6.16 9.53
CA CYS A 236 -2.64 -6.73 9.81
C CYS A 236 -3.29 -6.21 11.10
N TRP A 237 -2.65 -5.29 11.82
CA TRP A 237 -3.12 -4.88 13.15
C TRP A 237 -3.30 -3.38 13.25
N LEU A 238 -4.34 -2.98 13.99
CA LEU A 238 -4.48 -1.63 14.48
C LEU A 238 -3.71 -1.49 15.79
N GLY A 239 -3.09 -0.34 15.99
CA GLY A 239 -2.35 0.00 17.20
C GLY A 239 -2.26 1.51 17.36
N ASN A 240 -1.45 1.96 18.33
CA ASN A 240 -1.19 3.38 18.59
C ASN A 240 -2.48 4.17 18.84
N TYR A 241 -3.38 3.56 19.65
CA TYR A 241 -4.70 4.13 19.89
C TYR A 241 -4.64 5.48 20.64
N ALA A 242 -3.70 5.64 21.57
CA ALA A 242 -3.54 6.88 22.32
C ALA A 242 -3.11 8.02 21.38
N GLU A 243 -2.14 7.75 20.52
CA GLU A 243 -1.66 8.70 19.52
C GLU A 243 -2.75 9.05 18.51
N ALA A 244 -3.52 8.03 18.08
CA ALA A 244 -4.65 8.21 17.18
C ALA A 244 -5.76 9.07 17.81
N GLN A 245 -6.05 8.90 19.11
CA GLN A 245 -7.05 9.69 19.81
C GLN A 245 -6.68 11.15 19.92
N ASP A 246 -5.38 11.43 20.07
CA ASP A 246 -4.86 12.76 20.31
C ASP A 246 -4.38 13.48 19.03
N SER A 247 -4.46 12.85 17.88
CA SER A 247 -4.09 13.42 16.58
C SER A 247 -5.28 13.84 15.75
N LEU A 248 -5.17 15.01 15.10
CA LEU A 248 -6.20 15.51 14.18
C LEU A 248 -6.26 14.63 12.92
N VAL A 249 -5.13 14.34 12.31
CA VAL A 249 -5.06 13.53 11.07
C VAL A 249 -4.09 12.36 11.20
N TYR A 250 -4.39 11.28 10.48
CA TYR A 250 -3.46 10.18 10.23
C TYR A 250 -2.75 10.42 8.89
N VAL A 251 -1.42 10.31 8.87
CA VAL A 251 -0.62 10.49 7.65
C VAL A 251 0.00 9.15 7.25
N PRO A 252 -0.71 8.33 6.48
CA PRO A 252 -0.14 7.11 5.95
C PRO A 252 0.87 7.42 4.86
N THR A 253 2.02 6.77 4.91
CA THR A 253 3.01 6.78 3.83
C THR A 253 2.93 5.45 3.10
N GLU A 254 2.34 5.44 1.92
CA GLU A 254 2.05 4.21 1.19
C GLU A 254 3.34 3.47 0.77
N THR A 255 3.19 2.23 0.29
CA THR A 255 4.33 1.42 -0.14
C THR A 255 4.90 1.92 -1.46
N VAL A 256 4.04 2.35 -2.37
CA VAL A 256 4.39 2.97 -3.64
C VAL A 256 4.20 4.49 -3.54
N TYR A 257 5.07 5.24 -4.20
CA TYR A 257 4.98 6.70 -4.21
C TYR A 257 5.35 7.30 -5.58
N PHE A 258 6.46 6.87 -6.15
CA PHE A 258 7.02 7.46 -7.37
C PHE A 258 6.28 7.02 -8.63
N GLY A 259 6.11 7.95 -9.56
CA GLY A 259 5.52 7.71 -10.87
C GLY A 259 3.99 7.58 -10.86
N ARG A 260 3.44 7.18 -12.00
CA ARG A 260 1.99 6.94 -12.18
C ARG A 260 1.65 5.50 -11.78
N ARG A 261 1.59 5.26 -10.49
CA ARG A 261 1.34 3.93 -9.92
C ARG A 261 0.34 4.05 -8.78
N LEU A 262 -0.80 3.41 -8.87
CA LEU A 262 -1.83 3.41 -7.83
C LEU A 262 -1.84 2.05 -7.13
N HIS A 263 -1.40 2.05 -5.88
CA HIS A 263 -1.39 0.89 -5.01
C HIS A 263 -1.65 1.34 -3.57
N ILE A 264 -2.91 1.35 -3.19
CA ILE A 264 -3.35 1.71 -1.84
C ILE A 264 -3.37 0.45 -0.98
N THR A 265 -2.82 0.56 0.22
CA THR A 265 -2.61 -0.57 1.11
C THR A 265 -3.31 -0.39 2.46
N GLU A 266 -3.07 -1.32 3.36
CA GLU A 266 -3.59 -1.30 4.73
C GLU A 266 -3.31 0.01 5.49
N LYS A 267 -2.28 0.76 5.10
CA LYS A 267 -1.87 1.98 5.79
C LYS A 267 -2.96 3.05 5.74
N THR A 268 -3.55 3.26 4.57
CA THR A 268 -4.69 4.17 4.40
C THR A 268 -5.93 3.64 5.11
N PHE A 269 -6.19 2.33 5.05
CA PHE A 269 -7.33 1.71 5.72
C PHE A 269 -7.24 1.74 7.25
N LYS A 270 -6.04 1.81 7.83
CA LYS A 270 -5.88 2.03 9.28
C LYS A 270 -6.49 3.35 9.72
N ALA A 271 -6.30 4.42 8.95
CA ALA A 271 -6.94 5.70 9.25
C ALA A 271 -8.46 5.58 9.25
N ILE A 272 -9.03 4.88 8.27
CA ILE A 272 -10.48 4.67 8.17
C ILE A 272 -11.00 3.82 9.34
N ALA A 273 -10.32 2.72 9.66
CA ALA A 273 -10.69 1.82 10.75
C ALA A 273 -10.57 2.49 12.13
N LEU A 274 -9.64 3.42 12.28
CA LEU A 274 -9.46 4.26 13.47
C LEU A 274 -10.38 5.49 13.50
N GLU A 275 -11.28 5.66 12.53
CA GLU A 275 -12.13 6.84 12.39
C GLU A 275 -11.34 8.16 12.39
N MET A 276 -10.27 8.22 11.61
CA MET A 276 -9.43 9.42 11.52
C MET A 276 -9.54 10.09 10.15
N PRO A 277 -9.52 11.42 10.11
CA PRO A 277 -9.16 12.10 8.86
C PRO A 277 -7.76 11.68 8.41
N PHE A 278 -7.50 11.67 7.10
CA PHE A 278 -6.19 11.30 6.57
C PHE A 278 -5.66 12.32 5.57
N VAL A 279 -4.33 12.40 5.51
CA VAL A 279 -3.57 13.13 4.49
C VAL A 279 -2.56 12.13 3.91
N LEU A 280 -2.65 11.82 2.61
CA LEU A 280 -1.91 10.72 2.02
C LEU A 280 -0.52 11.15 1.54
N VAL A 281 0.52 10.44 1.94
CA VAL A 281 1.81 10.41 1.24
C VAL A 281 1.79 9.20 0.32
N ALA A 282 1.30 9.40 -0.89
CA ALA A 282 0.95 8.36 -1.84
C ALA A 282 1.19 8.85 -3.29
N PRO A 283 1.08 7.98 -4.30
CA PRO A 283 1.15 8.39 -5.69
C PRO A 283 0.08 9.45 -6.06
N VAL A 284 0.34 10.18 -7.14
CA VAL A 284 -0.63 11.11 -7.71
C VAL A 284 -1.97 10.42 -7.99
N HIS A 285 -3.09 11.13 -7.77
CA HIS A 285 -4.47 10.63 -7.94
C HIS A 285 -4.92 9.53 -6.94
N SER A 286 -4.20 9.35 -5.83
CA SER A 286 -4.60 8.38 -4.80
C SER A 286 -5.92 8.72 -4.10
N LEU A 287 -6.22 10.00 -3.90
CA LEU A 287 -7.52 10.44 -3.35
C LEU A 287 -8.66 10.23 -4.35
N GLU A 288 -8.41 10.48 -5.65
CA GLU A 288 -9.37 10.17 -6.71
C GLU A 288 -9.68 8.66 -6.75
N TYR A 289 -8.64 7.83 -6.65
CA TYR A 289 -8.77 6.39 -6.56
C TYR A 289 -9.60 5.95 -5.35
N MET A 290 -9.37 6.52 -4.15
CA MET A 290 -10.21 6.24 -2.99
C MET A 290 -11.67 6.64 -3.21
N ARG A 291 -11.92 7.79 -3.86
CA ARG A 291 -13.28 8.23 -4.21
C ARG A 291 -13.97 7.25 -5.16
N SER A 292 -13.25 6.63 -6.09
CA SER A 292 -13.83 5.64 -7.02
C SER A 292 -14.35 4.39 -6.31
N TYR A 293 -13.82 4.08 -5.12
CA TYR A 293 -14.33 3.01 -4.24
C TYR A 293 -15.39 3.48 -3.24
N GLY A 294 -15.91 4.71 -3.40
CA GLY A 294 -17.00 5.22 -2.57
C GLY A 294 -16.58 5.91 -1.27
N PHE A 295 -15.29 6.03 -1.00
CA PHE A 295 -14.80 6.82 0.12
C PHE A 295 -14.90 8.31 -0.15
N LYS A 296 -15.08 9.10 0.90
CA LYS A 296 -15.02 10.55 0.84
C LYS A 296 -13.65 11.04 1.28
N THR A 297 -13.17 12.09 0.65
CA THR A 297 -11.96 12.82 1.02
C THR A 297 -12.31 14.14 1.68
N PHE A 298 -11.33 14.90 2.11
CA PHE A 298 -11.52 16.06 2.96
C PHE A 298 -11.44 17.38 2.17
N ALA A 299 -11.70 17.33 0.87
CA ALA A 299 -11.79 18.53 0.02
C ALA A 299 -12.77 19.56 0.61
N GLY A 300 -12.36 20.82 0.66
CA GLY A 300 -13.12 21.90 1.29
C GLY A 300 -12.87 22.06 2.79
N ILE A 301 -12.21 21.11 3.46
CA ILE A 301 -11.69 21.22 4.82
C ILE A 301 -10.19 21.36 4.79
N PHE A 302 -9.51 20.52 3.99
CA PHE A 302 -8.08 20.58 3.72
C PHE A 302 -7.82 20.94 2.25
N ASP A 303 -6.66 21.51 1.98
CA ASP A 303 -6.14 21.63 0.60
C ASP A 303 -5.64 20.26 0.12
N GLU A 304 -6.38 19.62 -0.78
CA GLU A 304 -6.02 18.34 -1.38
C GLU A 304 -5.26 18.48 -2.71
N SER A 305 -4.81 19.68 -3.09
CA SER A 305 -4.10 19.92 -4.35
C SER A 305 -2.78 19.15 -4.48
N TYR A 306 -2.28 18.56 -3.41
CA TYR A 306 -1.13 17.68 -3.44
C TYR A 306 -1.41 16.39 -4.23
N ASP A 307 -2.65 15.91 -4.25
CA ASP A 307 -3.03 14.68 -4.96
C ASP A 307 -2.98 14.82 -6.50
N GLU A 308 -3.05 16.05 -7.00
CA GLU A 308 -2.96 16.36 -8.43
C GLU A 308 -1.51 16.73 -8.86
N GLU A 309 -0.59 16.85 -7.92
CA GLU A 309 0.79 17.22 -8.20
C GLU A 309 1.57 16.04 -8.80
N THR A 310 2.01 16.21 -10.03
CA THR A 310 2.72 15.16 -10.79
C THR A 310 4.20 15.09 -10.49
N ASP A 311 4.82 16.17 -9.97
CA ASP A 311 6.18 16.14 -9.48
C ASP A 311 6.23 15.48 -8.11
N ASP A 312 6.91 14.36 -8.01
CA ASP A 312 6.97 13.54 -6.79
C ASP A 312 7.60 14.30 -5.62
N ILE A 313 8.59 15.14 -5.87
CA ILE A 313 9.24 15.95 -4.83
C ILE A 313 8.28 17.05 -4.37
N ARG A 314 7.68 17.76 -5.31
CA ARG A 314 6.76 18.85 -4.98
C ARG A 314 5.48 18.34 -4.30
N ARG A 315 5.05 17.12 -4.63
CA ARG A 315 3.89 16.50 -3.97
C ARG A 315 4.13 16.29 -2.47
N VAL A 316 5.28 15.74 -2.08
CA VAL A 316 5.59 15.57 -0.64
C VAL A 316 5.79 16.89 0.07
N GLU A 317 6.34 17.91 -0.60
CA GLU A 317 6.43 19.27 -0.05
C GLU A 317 5.05 19.87 0.23
N LYS A 318 4.10 19.77 -0.71
CA LYS A 318 2.72 20.22 -0.52
C LYS A 318 2.04 19.53 0.67
N VAL A 319 2.25 18.22 0.83
CA VAL A 319 1.76 17.51 2.02
C VAL A 319 2.35 18.11 3.29
N ALA A 320 3.67 18.35 3.34
CA ALA A 320 4.32 18.93 4.50
C ALA A 320 3.88 20.39 4.76
N GLU A 321 3.65 21.18 3.70
CA GLU A 321 3.10 22.53 3.79
C GLU A 321 1.70 22.54 4.41
N LEU A 322 0.82 21.61 4.00
CA LEU A 322 -0.50 21.41 4.60
C LEU A 322 -0.37 21.06 6.09
N LEU A 323 0.46 20.09 6.44
CA LEU A 323 0.69 19.70 7.83
C LEU A 323 1.23 20.86 8.68
N LYS A 324 2.12 21.68 8.12
CA LYS A 324 2.63 22.89 8.76
C LYS A 324 1.51 23.93 8.99
N GLN A 325 0.63 24.13 8.03
CA GLN A 325 -0.54 25.01 8.20
C GLN A 325 -1.43 24.53 9.34
N LEU A 326 -1.73 23.22 9.37
CA LEU A 326 -2.53 22.61 10.45
C LEU A 326 -1.82 22.68 11.81
N ASN A 327 -0.50 22.55 11.83
CA ASN A 327 0.30 22.60 13.07
C ASN A 327 0.36 24.01 13.68
N ASN A 328 0.23 25.04 12.86
CA ASN A 328 0.18 26.44 13.33
C ASN A 328 -1.17 26.83 13.95
N LEU A 329 -2.19 26.00 13.83
CA LEU A 329 -3.48 26.24 14.44
C LEU A 329 -3.43 26.04 15.96
N THR A 330 -4.27 26.78 16.66
CA THR A 330 -4.53 26.53 18.09
C THR A 330 -5.22 25.18 18.28
N VAL A 331 -5.15 24.64 19.49
CA VAL A 331 -5.88 23.41 19.85
C VAL A 331 -7.38 23.56 19.57
N ALA A 332 -7.97 24.71 19.87
CA ALA A 332 -9.41 24.98 19.65
C ALA A 332 -9.75 24.92 18.15
N GLU A 333 -8.93 25.50 17.29
CA GLU A 333 -9.11 25.46 15.83
C GLU A 333 -8.95 24.05 15.28
N ARG A 334 -7.94 23.28 15.73
CA ARG A 334 -7.80 21.86 15.37
C ARG A 334 -9.05 21.04 15.75
N GLN A 335 -9.59 21.25 16.94
CA GLN A 335 -10.82 20.60 17.36
C GLN A 335 -12.05 21.03 16.54
N GLN A 336 -12.07 22.27 16.07
CA GLN A 336 -13.12 22.72 15.13
C GLN A 336 -13.01 22.01 13.78
N ILE A 337 -11.81 21.88 13.24
CA ILE A 337 -11.56 21.11 12.00
C ILE A 337 -11.93 19.65 12.21
N HIS A 338 -11.55 19.06 13.35
CA HIS A 338 -11.93 17.69 13.67
C HIS A 338 -13.45 17.50 13.59
N ARG A 339 -14.23 18.40 14.25
CA ARG A 339 -15.70 18.35 14.16
C ARG A 339 -16.23 18.48 12.72
N ALA A 340 -15.60 19.30 11.89
CA ALA A 340 -15.97 19.42 10.49
C ALA A 340 -15.71 18.13 9.69
N CYS A 341 -14.70 17.35 10.06
CA CYS A 341 -14.37 16.08 9.44
C CYS A 341 -15.34 14.94 9.83
N LEU A 342 -16.02 15.01 10.94
CA LEU A 342 -16.82 13.90 11.50
C LEU A 342 -17.81 13.27 10.50
N PRO A 343 -18.58 14.03 9.69
CA PRO A 343 -19.52 13.41 8.74
C PRO A 343 -18.80 12.57 7.65
N ILE A 344 -17.58 12.97 7.26
CA ILE A 344 -16.78 12.27 6.29
C ILE A 344 -16.19 11.00 6.92
N VAL A 345 -15.61 11.14 8.10
CA VAL A 345 -15.02 10.03 8.86
C VAL A 345 -16.05 8.95 9.14
N GLN A 346 -17.25 9.35 9.61
CA GLN A 346 -18.34 8.42 9.87
C GLN A 346 -18.78 7.70 8.59
N HIS A 347 -18.95 8.43 7.47
CA HIS A 347 -19.29 7.83 6.19
C HIS A 347 -18.25 6.78 5.77
N ASN A 348 -16.96 7.12 5.86
CA ASN A 348 -15.88 6.21 5.46
C ASN A 348 -15.85 4.94 6.33
N TYR A 349 -16.03 5.09 7.62
CA TYR A 349 -16.11 3.97 8.55
C TYR A 349 -17.31 3.05 8.25
N GLU A 350 -18.50 3.63 8.10
CA GLU A 350 -19.72 2.88 7.77
C GLU A 350 -19.64 2.20 6.41
N HIS A 351 -19.02 2.87 5.41
CA HIS A 351 -18.80 2.32 4.09
C HIS A 351 -17.81 1.15 4.13
N PHE A 352 -16.73 1.28 4.90
CA PHE A 352 -15.71 0.23 5.05
C PHE A 352 -16.26 -1.01 5.76
N TYR A 353 -16.91 -0.85 6.91
CA TYR A 353 -17.43 -1.98 7.68
C TYR A 353 -18.77 -2.50 7.19
N GLY A 354 -19.53 -1.70 6.46
CA GLY A 354 -20.80 -2.06 5.86
C GLY A 354 -20.65 -2.87 4.57
N THR A 355 -21.77 -2.98 3.86
CA THR A 355 -21.85 -3.69 2.58
C THR A 355 -21.47 -2.81 1.38
N GLY A 356 -21.28 -1.50 1.56
CA GLY A 356 -21.02 -0.58 0.46
C GLY A 356 -19.74 -0.93 -0.29
N LEU A 357 -18.61 -0.94 0.40
CA LEU A 357 -17.32 -1.33 -0.17
C LEU A 357 -17.36 -2.78 -0.68
N GLU A 358 -17.94 -3.69 0.10
CA GLU A 358 -18.00 -5.12 -0.23
C GLU A 358 -18.70 -5.39 -1.57
N ASN A 359 -19.81 -4.71 -1.86
CA ASN A 359 -20.51 -4.84 -3.12
C ASN A 359 -19.67 -4.35 -4.32
N ILE A 360 -18.91 -3.28 -4.13
CA ILE A 360 -17.97 -2.77 -5.16
C ILE A 360 -16.90 -3.82 -5.43
N LEU A 361 -16.27 -4.33 -4.37
CA LEU A 361 -15.21 -5.33 -4.46
C LEU A 361 -15.69 -6.64 -5.12
N TRP A 362 -16.89 -7.11 -4.79
CA TRP A 362 -17.47 -8.29 -5.46
C TRP A 362 -17.75 -8.05 -6.93
N THR A 363 -18.28 -6.89 -7.28
CA THR A 363 -18.53 -6.54 -8.68
C THR A 363 -17.24 -6.52 -9.49
N GLU A 364 -16.19 -5.93 -8.93
CA GLU A 364 -14.86 -5.87 -9.54
C GLU A 364 -14.25 -7.28 -9.69
N LEU A 365 -14.26 -8.07 -8.62
CA LEU A 365 -13.73 -9.43 -8.62
C LEU A 365 -14.40 -10.31 -9.66
N MET A 366 -15.73 -10.29 -9.73
CA MET A 366 -16.45 -11.07 -10.73
C MET A 366 -16.21 -10.57 -12.17
N GLY A 367 -16.03 -9.26 -12.34
CA GLY A 367 -15.63 -8.68 -13.62
C GLY A 367 -14.23 -9.15 -14.05
N MET A 368 -13.29 -9.15 -13.14
CA MET A 368 -11.93 -9.62 -13.35
C MET A 368 -11.90 -11.11 -13.73
N LEU A 369 -12.59 -11.97 -12.97
CA LEU A 369 -12.67 -13.41 -13.27
C LEU A 369 -13.30 -13.69 -14.64
N ASN A 370 -14.32 -12.94 -15.04
CA ASN A 370 -14.88 -13.05 -16.38
C ASN A 370 -13.87 -12.63 -17.46
N GLY A 371 -13.02 -11.65 -17.19
CA GLY A 371 -11.93 -11.20 -18.07
C GLY A 371 -10.83 -12.26 -18.26
N LEU A 372 -10.62 -13.15 -17.28
CA LEU A 372 -9.67 -14.27 -17.42
C LEU A 372 -10.11 -15.31 -18.48
N ARG A 373 -11.40 -15.32 -18.89
CA ARG A 373 -11.92 -16.23 -19.92
C ARG A 373 -11.63 -15.77 -21.35
N SER A 374 -11.24 -14.51 -21.53
CA SER A 374 -11.02 -13.90 -22.85
C SER A 374 -9.53 -13.87 -23.22
#